data_92a4f9f7630aca93b495f8a247a60c13
#
_entry.id   92a4f9f7630aca93b495f8a247a60c13
#
_cell.length_a   1.000
_cell.length_b   1.000
_cell.length_c   1.000
_cell.angle_alpha   90.00
_cell.angle_beta   90.00
_cell.angle_gamma   90.00
#
_symmetry.space_group_name_H-M   'P 1'
#
loop_
_entity.id
_entity.type
_entity.pdbx_description
1 polymer ?
#
loop_
_entity_poly.entity_id
_entity_poly.type
_entity_poly.pdbx_seq_one_letter_code
_entity_poly.pdbx_strand_id
1 'polypeptide(L)'
;KVVPSSVVKKGQALIAIDGPEILNTQTLFVETYNQHRIAKANFERISQLSKEGIASQKELLQAESEYRILDAKLNSHRILLGKLGLNPDEIIKGEFSNEAYLVSPIEGTVARVETSIGKPVTTYEPLAEVINTQSLLLKFFIFLNQVNSIKPGQKVEISLPGGGKVYGSVISVGLDANTENKAVECFASIILPANLVLISGTRVSAKVFTNFVEGWALPRTALHEIETGHM
;
A
#
# COMPACT_ATOMS: atom_id res chain seq x y z
N LYS A 1 8.16 7.80 20.12
CA LYS A 1 7.59 8.89 19.32
C LYS A 1 8.29 8.92 17.96
N VAL A 2 7.52 8.68 16.93
CA VAL A 2 8.04 8.72 15.55
C VAL A 2 8.08 10.17 15.09
N VAL A 3 9.14 10.56 14.39
CA VAL A 3 9.31 11.89 13.81
C VAL A 3 9.37 11.79 12.28
N PRO A 4 9.04 12.85 11.55
CA PRO A 4 9.23 12.88 10.10
C PRO A 4 10.64 12.45 9.69
N SER A 5 10.77 11.77 8.57
CA SER A 5 12.02 11.16 8.06
C SER A 5 12.52 9.91 8.81
N SER A 6 11.81 9.42 9.84
CA SER A 6 12.15 8.12 10.46
C SER A 6 11.86 6.97 9.52
N VAL A 7 12.78 6.02 9.45
CA VAL A 7 12.55 4.72 8.78
C VAL A 7 11.79 3.81 9.74
N VAL A 8 10.72 3.19 9.25
CA VAL A 8 9.86 2.31 10.04
C VAL A 8 9.64 0.98 9.33
N LYS A 9 9.53 -0.08 10.12
CA LYS A 9 9.20 -1.42 9.62
C LYS A 9 7.68 -1.62 9.62
N LYS A 10 7.19 -2.54 8.80
CA LYS A 10 5.80 -3.00 8.89
C LYS A 10 5.51 -3.54 10.30
N GLY A 11 4.40 -3.09 10.91
CA GLY A 11 4.01 -3.44 12.28
C GLY A 11 4.68 -2.61 13.38
N GLN A 12 5.60 -1.71 13.06
CA GLN A 12 6.23 -0.83 14.04
C GLN A 12 5.25 0.22 14.54
N ALA A 13 5.19 0.42 15.86
CA ALA A 13 4.35 1.44 16.50
C ALA A 13 4.79 2.86 16.08
N LEU A 14 3.81 3.66 15.66
CA LEU A 14 3.98 5.04 15.20
C LEU A 14 3.48 6.04 16.23
N ILE A 15 2.24 5.88 16.68
CA ILE A 15 1.51 6.82 17.53
C ILE A 15 0.79 6.02 18.61
N ALA A 16 0.92 6.45 19.85
CA ALA A 16 0.11 5.96 20.96
C ALA A 16 -1.20 6.76 21.00
N ILE A 17 -2.32 6.07 21.15
CA ILE A 17 -3.65 6.62 21.33
C ILE A 17 -4.17 6.13 22.67
N ASP A 18 -4.78 7.02 23.43
CA ASP A 18 -5.42 6.75 24.70
C ASP A 18 -6.88 7.18 24.62
N GLY A 19 -7.78 6.42 25.26
CA GLY A 19 -9.18 6.74 25.28
C GLY A 19 -10.09 5.59 25.73
N PRO A 20 -11.31 5.88 26.21
CA PRO A 20 -12.25 4.87 26.68
C PRO A 20 -12.68 3.89 25.59
N GLU A 21 -12.65 4.29 24.33
CA GLU A 21 -12.95 3.44 23.18
C GLU A 21 -11.98 2.26 23.05
N ILE A 22 -10.75 2.41 23.53
CA ILE A 22 -9.74 1.35 23.54
C ILE A 22 -10.18 0.22 24.48
N LEU A 23 -10.63 0.57 25.67
CA LEU A 23 -11.17 -0.41 26.65
C LEU A 23 -12.47 -1.04 26.16
N ASN A 24 -13.38 -0.26 25.59
CA ASN A 24 -14.62 -0.76 25.03
C ASN A 24 -14.37 -1.80 23.91
N THR A 25 -13.41 -1.53 23.04
CA THR A 25 -13.03 -2.45 21.96
C THR A 25 -12.53 -3.79 22.52
N GLN A 26 -11.72 -3.77 23.57
CA GLN A 26 -11.23 -4.97 24.24
C GLN A 26 -12.35 -5.74 24.94
N THR A 27 -13.26 -5.05 25.61
CA THR A 27 -14.43 -5.66 26.26
C THR A 27 -15.32 -6.37 25.25
N LEU A 28 -15.65 -5.72 24.13
CA LEU A 28 -16.43 -6.31 23.04
C LEU A 28 -15.76 -7.54 22.42
N PHE A 29 -14.42 -7.53 22.34
CA PHE A 29 -13.69 -8.70 21.90
C PHE A 29 -13.83 -9.88 22.87
N VAL A 30 -13.67 -9.67 24.17
CA VAL A 30 -13.82 -10.71 25.19
C VAL A 30 -15.24 -11.27 25.23
N GLU A 31 -16.25 -10.43 25.13
CA GLU A 31 -17.65 -10.84 25.03
C GLU A 31 -17.87 -11.73 23.80
N THR A 32 -17.39 -11.27 22.62
CA THR A 32 -17.52 -12.04 21.38
C THR A 32 -16.76 -13.37 21.45
N TYR A 33 -15.58 -13.36 22.06
CA TYR A 33 -14.79 -14.59 22.26
C TYR A 33 -15.55 -15.62 23.11
N ASN A 34 -16.16 -15.20 24.20
CA ASN A 34 -16.93 -16.10 25.06
C ASN A 34 -18.21 -16.60 24.36
N GLN A 35 -18.95 -15.75 23.65
CA GLN A 35 -20.10 -16.15 22.85
C GLN A 35 -19.71 -17.17 21.76
N HIS A 36 -18.64 -16.90 21.03
CA HIS A 36 -18.09 -17.81 20.03
C HIS A 36 -17.73 -19.17 20.61
N ARG A 37 -17.08 -19.21 21.77
CA ARG A 37 -16.72 -20.46 22.46
C ARG A 37 -17.95 -21.30 22.80
N ILE A 38 -19.03 -20.66 23.29
CA ILE A 38 -20.30 -21.32 23.59
C ILE A 38 -20.96 -21.84 22.31
N ALA A 39 -21.06 -21.01 21.28
CA ALA A 39 -21.68 -21.38 20.01
C ALA A 39 -20.92 -22.53 19.32
N LYS A 40 -19.60 -22.50 19.38
CA LYS A 40 -18.75 -23.58 18.86
C LYS A 40 -19.04 -24.91 19.55
N ALA A 41 -19.05 -24.91 20.88
CA ALA A 41 -19.34 -26.13 21.66
C ALA A 41 -20.77 -26.65 21.39
N ASN A 42 -21.75 -25.74 21.23
CA ASN A 42 -23.12 -26.10 20.86
C ASN A 42 -23.20 -26.72 19.46
N PHE A 43 -22.54 -26.10 18.47
CA PHE A 43 -22.49 -26.64 17.11
C PHE A 43 -21.82 -28.01 17.05
N GLU A 44 -20.70 -28.20 17.75
CA GLU A 44 -20.01 -29.49 17.83
C GLU A 44 -20.91 -30.56 18.44
N ARG A 45 -21.63 -30.25 19.53
CA ARG A 45 -22.58 -31.16 20.21
C ARG A 45 -23.77 -31.49 19.28
N ILE A 46 -24.41 -30.49 18.64
CA ILE A 46 -25.55 -30.74 17.75
C ILE A 46 -25.11 -31.51 16.50
N SER A 47 -23.92 -31.23 15.99
CA SER A 47 -23.34 -31.97 14.86
C SER A 47 -23.15 -33.45 15.19
N GLN A 48 -22.70 -33.78 16.40
CA GLN A 48 -22.59 -35.15 16.85
C GLN A 48 -23.95 -35.83 16.97
N LEU A 49 -24.92 -35.20 17.62
CA LEU A 49 -26.29 -35.72 17.76
C LEU A 49 -27.00 -35.92 16.41
N SER A 50 -26.72 -35.03 15.44
CA SER A 50 -27.27 -35.17 14.08
C SER A 50 -26.71 -36.40 13.33
N LYS A 51 -25.41 -36.69 13.51
CA LYS A 51 -24.79 -37.91 12.95
C LYS A 51 -25.40 -39.20 13.54
N GLU A 52 -25.84 -39.12 14.79
CA GLU A 52 -26.52 -40.22 15.49
C GLU A 52 -28.02 -40.30 15.18
N GLY A 53 -28.55 -39.38 14.33
CA GLY A 53 -29.96 -39.32 13.94
C GLY A 53 -30.87 -38.73 15.03
N ILE A 54 -30.33 -38.11 16.09
CA ILE A 54 -31.07 -37.58 17.25
C ILE A 54 -31.47 -36.12 17.02
N ALA A 55 -30.59 -35.29 16.46
CA ALA A 55 -30.88 -33.89 16.15
C ALA A 55 -31.37 -33.72 14.72
N SER A 56 -32.31 -32.80 14.52
CA SER A 56 -32.85 -32.48 13.19
C SER A 56 -31.88 -31.67 12.36
N GLN A 57 -32.00 -31.77 11.03
CA GLN A 57 -31.22 -30.95 10.10
C GLN A 57 -31.41 -29.43 10.32
N LYS A 58 -32.60 -29.02 10.76
CA LYS A 58 -32.89 -27.63 11.09
C LYS A 58 -32.07 -27.14 12.29
N GLU A 59 -31.99 -27.94 13.33
CA GLU A 59 -31.19 -27.59 14.53
C GLU A 59 -29.71 -27.51 14.21
N LEU A 60 -29.20 -28.45 13.38
CA LEU A 60 -27.81 -28.42 12.94
C LEU A 60 -27.50 -27.15 12.18
N LEU A 61 -28.34 -26.78 11.19
CA LEU A 61 -28.14 -25.61 10.37
C LEU A 61 -28.21 -24.32 11.20
N GLN A 62 -29.10 -24.26 12.19
CA GLN A 62 -29.19 -23.13 13.10
C GLN A 62 -27.94 -22.97 13.96
N ALA A 63 -27.45 -24.04 14.57
CA ALA A 63 -26.24 -24.02 15.39
C ALA A 63 -24.98 -23.68 14.56
N GLU A 64 -24.90 -24.20 13.34
CA GLU A 64 -23.82 -23.86 12.40
C GLU A 64 -23.83 -22.39 12.01
N SER A 65 -25.01 -21.85 11.69
CA SER A 65 -25.18 -20.44 11.32
C SER A 65 -24.73 -19.49 12.45
N GLU A 66 -25.17 -19.78 13.69
CA GLU A 66 -24.79 -18.99 14.87
C GLU A 66 -23.28 -19.02 15.10
N TYR A 67 -22.66 -20.21 15.05
CA TYR A 67 -21.22 -20.38 15.18
C TYR A 67 -20.48 -19.56 14.10
N ARG A 68 -20.87 -19.67 12.81
CA ARG A 68 -20.22 -18.97 11.69
C ARG A 68 -20.31 -17.45 11.81
N ILE A 69 -21.46 -16.92 12.28
CA ILE A 69 -21.65 -15.48 12.50
C ILE A 69 -20.67 -14.99 13.58
N LEU A 70 -20.58 -15.72 14.70
CA LEU A 70 -19.70 -15.32 15.80
C LEU A 70 -18.22 -15.51 15.45
N ASP A 71 -17.87 -16.51 14.64
CA ASP A 71 -16.52 -16.72 14.14
C ASP A 71 -16.07 -15.54 13.24
N ALA A 72 -16.92 -15.12 12.32
CA ALA A 72 -16.65 -13.95 11.49
C ALA A 72 -16.51 -12.67 12.32
N LYS A 73 -17.36 -12.48 13.33
CA LYS A 73 -17.31 -11.32 14.24
C LYS A 73 -16.02 -11.32 15.07
N LEU A 74 -15.64 -12.47 15.60
CA LEU A 74 -14.42 -12.64 16.39
C LEU A 74 -13.17 -12.34 15.55
N ASN A 75 -13.13 -12.83 14.31
CA ASN A 75 -12.03 -12.57 13.38
C ASN A 75 -11.93 -11.08 13.04
N SER A 76 -13.07 -10.39 12.85
CA SER A 76 -13.11 -8.94 12.65
C SER A 76 -12.50 -8.17 13.83
N HIS A 77 -12.86 -8.54 15.06
CA HIS A 77 -12.27 -7.92 16.25
C HIS A 77 -10.78 -8.20 16.38
N ARG A 78 -10.31 -9.41 16.07
CA ARG A 78 -8.87 -9.73 16.07
C ARG A 78 -8.06 -8.86 15.10
N ILE A 79 -8.61 -8.64 13.90
CA ILE A 79 -7.98 -7.75 12.90
C ILE A 79 -7.91 -6.32 13.43
N LEU A 80 -8.99 -5.84 14.06
CA LEU A 80 -9.03 -4.50 14.63
C LEU A 80 -8.00 -4.34 15.75
N LEU A 81 -7.94 -5.27 16.70
CA LEU A 81 -6.95 -5.26 17.79
C LEU A 81 -5.52 -5.29 17.25
N GLY A 82 -5.24 -6.11 16.23
CA GLY A 82 -3.93 -6.15 15.59
C GLY A 82 -3.53 -4.81 14.94
N LYS A 83 -4.48 -4.08 14.33
CA LYS A 83 -4.23 -2.72 13.82
C LYS A 83 -3.93 -1.71 14.92
N LEU A 84 -4.49 -1.93 16.11
CA LEU A 84 -4.25 -1.11 17.30
C LEU A 84 -3.02 -1.56 18.09
N GLY A 85 -2.25 -2.54 17.60
CA GLY A 85 -1.07 -3.06 18.28
C GLY A 85 -1.37 -3.80 19.58
N LEU A 86 -2.62 -4.22 19.78
CA LEU A 86 -3.08 -4.94 20.96
C LEU A 86 -3.02 -6.45 20.74
N ASN A 87 -2.57 -7.18 21.76
CA ASN A 87 -2.47 -8.63 21.72
C ASN A 87 -3.78 -9.30 22.18
N PRO A 88 -4.53 -9.99 21.29
CA PRO A 88 -5.77 -10.65 21.67
C PRO A 88 -5.62 -11.70 22.76
N ASP A 89 -4.49 -12.41 22.82
CA ASP A 89 -4.28 -13.48 23.79
C ASP A 89 -4.05 -12.96 25.22
N GLU A 90 -3.48 -11.78 25.38
CA GLU A 90 -3.35 -11.07 26.65
C GLU A 90 -4.71 -10.56 27.12
N ILE A 91 -5.49 -9.99 26.21
CA ILE A 91 -6.84 -9.48 26.50
C ILE A 91 -7.77 -10.61 26.97
N ILE A 92 -7.70 -11.82 26.37
CA ILE A 92 -8.50 -12.99 26.83
C ILE A 92 -8.14 -13.38 28.27
N LYS A 93 -6.90 -13.17 28.70
CA LYS A 93 -6.47 -13.42 30.08
C LYS A 93 -6.89 -12.33 31.06
N GLY A 94 -7.49 -11.24 30.57
CA GLY A 94 -7.91 -10.09 31.39
C GLY A 94 -6.88 -8.96 31.48
N GLU A 95 -5.78 -9.04 30.70
CA GLU A 95 -4.76 -8.01 30.67
C GLU A 95 -5.16 -6.91 29.67
N PHE A 96 -5.92 -5.91 30.16
CA PHE A 96 -6.37 -4.80 29.35
C PHE A 96 -5.36 -3.66 29.33
N SER A 97 -5.27 -2.98 28.20
CA SER A 97 -4.44 -1.78 28.03
C SER A 97 -5.30 -0.53 27.83
N ASN A 98 -4.95 0.56 28.49
CA ASN A 98 -5.56 1.87 28.26
C ASN A 98 -5.03 2.53 26.98
N GLU A 99 -3.87 2.09 26.50
CA GLU A 99 -3.21 2.62 25.32
C GLU A 99 -3.27 1.62 24.16
N ALA A 100 -3.48 2.14 22.98
CA ALA A 100 -3.32 1.41 21.72
C ALA A 100 -2.26 2.10 20.85
N TYR A 101 -1.65 1.33 19.98
CA TYR A 101 -0.60 1.83 19.10
C TYR A 101 -1.02 1.69 17.65
N LEU A 102 -1.14 2.81 16.94
CA LEU A 102 -1.20 2.76 15.49
C LEU A 102 0.14 2.26 14.97
N VAL A 103 0.07 1.16 14.23
CA VAL A 103 1.27 0.53 13.65
C VAL A 103 1.37 0.82 12.16
N SER A 104 2.59 0.86 11.65
CA SER A 104 2.82 1.05 10.22
C SER A 104 2.31 -0.16 9.41
N PRO A 105 1.45 0.03 8.39
CA PRO A 105 1.00 -1.05 7.53
C PRO A 105 2.07 -1.55 6.56
N ILE A 106 3.11 -0.74 6.30
CA ILE A 106 4.18 -1.01 5.34
C ILE A 106 5.55 -0.70 5.95
N GLU A 107 6.60 -1.22 5.35
CA GLU A 107 7.96 -0.72 5.55
C GLU A 107 8.15 0.55 4.73
N GLY A 108 8.80 1.57 5.31
CA GLY A 108 8.99 2.84 4.62
C GLY A 108 9.54 3.95 5.49
N THR A 109 9.38 5.17 5.03
CA THR A 109 9.79 6.38 5.73
C THR A 109 8.57 7.21 6.08
N VAL A 110 8.52 7.75 7.30
CA VAL A 110 7.46 8.65 7.75
C VAL A 110 7.62 9.99 7.02
N ALA A 111 6.68 10.29 6.15
CA ALA A 111 6.67 11.55 5.41
C ALA A 111 6.18 12.70 6.28
N ARG A 112 5.08 12.48 7.00
CA ARG A 112 4.44 13.50 7.86
C ARG A 112 3.81 12.85 9.08
N VAL A 113 3.74 13.65 10.17
CA VAL A 113 2.96 13.37 11.37
C VAL A 113 2.04 14.57 11.58
N GLU A 114 0.72 14.36 11.51
CA GLU A 114 -0.29 15.42 11.51
C GLU A 114 -0.97 15.60 12.87
N THR A 115 -0.48 14.91 13.89
CA THR A 115 -0.99 14.99 15.24
C THR A 115 0.08 15.36 16.24
N SER A 116 -0.34 15.86 17.41
CA SER A 116 0.50 16.19 18.55
C SER A 116 -0.03 15.54 19.82
N ILE A 117 0.83 15.46 20.85
CA ILE A 117 0.44 14.92 22.17
C ILE A 117 -0.69 15.76 22.74
N GLY A 118 -1.76 15.10 23.22
CA GLY A 118 -2.93 15.72 23.80
C GLY A 118 -3.96 16.24 22.79
N LYS A 119 -3.70 16.14 21.49
CA LYS A 119 -4.70 16.47 20.48
C LYS A 119 -5.75 15.34 20.39
N PRO A 120 -7.06 15.63 20.53
CA PRO A 120 -8.09 14.64 20.26
C PRO A 120 -8.05 14.22 18.80
N VAL A 121 -8.25 12.94 18.55
CA VAL A 121 -8.26 12.37 17.20
C VAL A 121 -9.64 11.78 16.89
N THR A 122 -10.07 11.89 15.64
CA THR A 122 -11.36 11.37 15.19
C THR A 122 -11.16 10.31 14.11
N THR A 123 -12.21 9.53 13.87
CA THR A 123 -12.23 8.57 12.76
C THR A 123 -12.07 9.32 11.43
N TYR A 124 -11.27 8.79 10.51
CA TYR A 124 -10.92 9.36 9.19
C TYR A 124 -9.94 10.54 9.20
N GLU A 125 -9.45 10.98 10.35
CA GLU A 125 -8.37 11.99 10.40
C GLU A 125 -7.01 11.31 10.10
N PRO A 126 -6.25 11.81 9.13
CA PRO A 126 -4.90 11.29 8.88
C PRO A 126 -3.99 11.67 10.05
N LEU A 127 -3.31 10.71 10.64
CA LEU A 127 -2.42 10.93 11.80
C LEU A 127 -0.95 10.90 11.41
N ALA A 128 -0.59 10.05 10.47
CA ALA A 128 0.75 9.94 9.91
C ALA A 128 0.70 9.40 8.48
N GLU A 129 1.64 9.81 7.67
CA GLU A 129 1.85 9.31 6.32
C GLU A 129 3.17 8.55 6.25
N VAL A 130 3.12 7.29 5.82
CA VAL A 130 4.30 6.46 5.59
C VAL A 130 4.39 6.16 4.09
N ILE A 131 5.54 6.46 3.50
CA ILE A 131 5.80 6.22 2.08
C ILE A 131 6.90 5.16 1.92
N ASN A 132 6.68 4.25 0.97
CA ASN A 132 7.72 3.32 0.56
C ASN A 132 8.62 4.00 -0.49
N THR A 133 9.82 4.38 -0.08
CA THR A 133 10.78 5.05 -0.97
C THR A 133 11.49 4.11 -1.94
N GLN A 134 11.36 2.79 -1.75
CA GLN A 134 11.96 1.80 -2.65
C GLN A 134 11.12 1.54 -3.91
N SER A 135 9.82 1.89 -3.87
CA SER A 135 8.87 1.69 -4.97
C SER A 135 8.35 3.00 -5.55
N LEU A 136 9.26 3.95 -5.77
CA LEU A 136 8.90 5.20 -6.42
C LEU A 136 8.58 4.96 -7.90
N LEU A 137 7.58 5.70 -8.38
CA LEU A 137 7.20 5.74 -9.78
C LEU A 137 7.52 7.11 -10.36
N LEU A 138 8.00 7.11 -11.59
CA LEU A 138 8.07 8.31 -12.39
C LEU A 138 6.70 8.54 -13.02
N LYS A 139 6.07 9.67 -12.68
CA LYS A 139 4.89 10.19 -13.36
C LYS A 139 5.36 11.22 -14.40
N PHE A 140 4.96 11.06 -15.63
CA PHE A 140 5.29 11.98 -16.71
C PHE A 140 4.13 12.16 -17.67
N PHE A 141 4.19 13.24 -18.42
CA PHE A 141 3.12 13.60 -19.35
C PHE A 141 3.65 13.62 -20.77
N ILE A 142 2.87 13.11 -21.69
CA ILE A 142 3.16 13.12 -23.13
C ILE A 142 2.02 13.77 -23.89
N PHE A 143 2.34 14.47 -24.96
CA PHE A 143 1.30 15.04 -25.82
C PHE A 143 0.58 13.98 -26.62
N LEU A 144 -0.69 14.24 -26.94
CA LEU A 144 -1.55 13.29 -27.67
C LEU A 144 -0.96 12.79 -28.99
N ASN A 145 -0.25 13.65 -29.72
CA ASN A 145 0.42 13.27 -30.98
C ASN A 145 1.57 12.27 -30.80
N GLN A 146 2.08 12.08 -29.58
CA GLN A 146 3.18 11.18 -29.28
C GLN A 146 2.73 9.88 -28.59
N VAL A 147 1.46 9.77 -28.19
CA VAL A 147 0.94 8.62 -27.44
C VAL A 147 1.21 7.28 -28.13
N ASN A 148 1.03 7.24 -29.45
CA ASN A 148 1.22 6.01 -30.23
C ASN A 148 2.68 5.52 -30.27
N SER A 149 3.65 6.39 -29.95
CA SER A 149 5.07 6.05 -29.92
C SER A 149 5.54 5.52 -28.55
N ILE A 150 4.72 5.69 -27.50
CA ILE A 150 5.05 5.24 -26.15
C ILE A 150 4.30 3.93 -25.85
N LYS A 151 5.06 2.92 -25.41
CA LYS A 151 4.53 1.59 -25.08
C LYS A 151 5.11 1.09 -23.77
N PRO A 152 4.34 0.30 -22.99
CA PRO A 152 4.89 -0.39 -21.83
C PRO A 152 6.15 -1.20 -22.19
N GLY A 153 7.12 -1.24 -21.29
CA GLY A 153 8.40 -1.92 -21.47
C GLY A 153 9.52 -1.06 -22.08
N GLN A 154 9.21 0.11 -22.66
CA GLN A 154 10.24 0.99 -23.20
C GLN A 154 11.15 1.53 -22.08
N LYS A 155 12.46 1.60 -22.37
CA LYS A 155 13.47 2.10 -21.44
C LYS A 155 13.31 3.61 -21.22
N VAL A 156 13.47 4.01 -19.97
CA VAL A 156 13.44 5.42 -19.55
C VAL A 156 14.78 5.74 -18.86
N GLU A 157 15.43 6.80 -19.30
CA GLU A 157 16.59 7.41 -18.64
C GLU A 157 16.09 8.63 -17.86
N ILE A 158 16.38 8.70 -16.58
CA ILE A 158 15.92 9.74 -15.67
C ILE A 158 17.17 10.48 -15.17
N SER A 159 17.22 11.77 -15.43
CA SER A 159 18.30 12.67 -14.95
C SER A 159 17.88 13.27 -13.61
N LEU A 160 18.70 13.09 -12.58
CA LEU A 160 18.43 13.54 -11.22
C LEU A 160 18.89 14.99 -10.99
N PRO A 161 18.21 15.74 -10.11
CA PRO A 161 18.73 17.01 -9.62
C PRO A 161 20.07 16.78 -8.91
N GLY A 162 21.08 17.58 -9.23
CA GLY A 162 22.42 17.42 -8.65
C GLY A 162 23.35 16.49 -9.42
N GLY A 163 22.91 15.95 -10.56
CA GLY A 163 23.69 15.07 -11.43
C GLY A 163 23.43 13.59 -11.16
N GLY A 164 23.82 12.77 -12.09
CA GLY A 164 23.55 11.33 -12.08
C GLY A 164 22.32 10.95 -12.88
N LYS A 165 22.29 9.69 -13.27
CA LYS A 165 21.22 9.10 -14.08
C LYS A 165 20.77 7.80 -13.44
N VAL A 166 19.46 7.58 -13.44
CA VAL A 166 18.84 6.31 -13.10
C VAL A 166 18.00 5.84 -14.28
N TYR A 167 17.71 4.55 -14.30
CA TYR A 167 16.99 3.93 -15.40
C TYR A 167 15.72 3.27 -14.89
N GLY A 168 14.79 3.11 -15.80
CA GLY A 168 13.53 2.43 -15.54
C GLY A 168 12.87 1.98 -16.82
N SER A 169 11.62 1.58 -16.72
CA SER A 169 10.82 1.20 -17.88
C SER A 169 9.40 1.73 -17.76
N VAL A 170 8.80 2.08 -18.88
CA VAL A 170 7.38 2.47 -18.95
C VAL A 170 6.52 1.31 -18.45
N ILE A 171 5.66 1.57 -17.46
CA ILE A 171 4.71 0.60 -16.91
C ILE A 171 3.38 0.72 -17.61
N SER A 172 2.87 1.96 -17.70
CA SER A 172 1.56 2.22 -18.26
C SER A 172 1.49 3.57 -18.97
N VAL A 173 0.63 3.63 -19.97
CA VAL A 173 0.23 4.82 -20.69
C VAL A 173 -1.25 5.03 -20.40
N GLY A 174 -1.62 6.22 -19.94
CA GLY A 174 -3.00 6.55 -19.64
C GLY A 174 -3.90 6.47 -20.87
N LEU A 175 -5.16 6.18 -20.64
CA LEU A 175 -6.19 6.13 -21.68
C LEU A 175 -7.04 7.41 -21.71
N ASP A 176 -6.79 8.32 -20.77
CA ASP A 176 -7.50 9.60 -20.65
C ASP A 176 -6.52 10.76 -20.81
N ALA A 177 -6.96 11.76 -21.55
CA ALA A 177 -6.19 12.97 -21.78
C ALA A 177 -6.76 14.10 -20.94
N ASN A 178 -5.91 14.76 -20.18
CA ASN A 178 -6.28 15.98 -19.51
C ASN A 178 -6.66 17.05 -20.57
N THR A 179 -7.91 17.52 -20.50
CA THR A 179 -8.48 18.46 -21.47
C THR A 179 -7.79 19.82 -21.49
N GLU A 180 -7.19 20.24 -20.38
CA GLU A 180 -6.51 21.53 -20.27
C GLU A 180 -5.14 21.53 -20.95
N ASN A 181 -4.35 20.48 -20.77
CA ASN A 181 -2.96 20.41 -21.27
C ASN A 181 -2.82 19.53 -22.51
N LYS A 182 -3.89 18.86 -22.97
CA LYS A 182 -3.86 17.88 -24.08
C LYS A 182 -2.75 16.83 -23.92
N ALA A 183 -2.52 16.42 -22.69
CA ALA A 183 -1.46 15.51 -22.31
C ALA A 183 -2.01 14.26 -21.64
N VAL A 184 -1.40 13.13 -21.91
CA VAL A 184 -1.73 11.83 -21.32
C VAL A 184 -0.74 11.53 -20.20
N GLU A 185 -1.25 11.11 -19.06
CA GLU A 185 -0.46 10.72 -17.90
C GLU A 185 0.13 9.32 -18.11
N CYS A 186 1.44 9.19 -17.89
CA CYS A 186 2.17 7.93 -18.03
C CYS A 186 2.97 7.65 -16.77
N PHE A 187 3.20 6.37 -16.50
CA PHE A 187 4.01 5.92 -15.37
C PHE A 187 5.17 5.03 -15.84
N ALA A 188 6.32 5.22 -15.20
CA ALA A 188 7.47 4.35 -15.38
C ALA A 188 8.02 3.91 -14.02
N SER A 189 8.57 2.69 -13.97
CA SER A 189 9.37 2.24 -12.84
C SER A 189 10.66 3.02 -12.75
N ILE A 190 11.23 3.08 -11.55
CA ILE A 190 12.58 3.63 -11.32
C ILE A 190 13.38 2.54 -10.63
N ILE A 191 14.56 2.22 -11.16
CA ILE A 191 15.52 1.31 -10.52
C ILE A 191 16.51 2.17 -9.77
N LEU A 192 16.36 2.24 -8.44
CA LEU A 192 17.22 3.04 -7.58
C LEU A 192 18.41 2.20 -7.09
N PRO A 193 19.63 2.73 -7.15
CA PRO A 193 20.76 2.18 -6.41
C PRO A 193 20.49 2.23 -4.90
N ALA A 194 20.98 1.24 -4.14
CA ALA A 194 20.71 1.10 -2.70
C ALA A 194 21.16 2.30 -1.84
N ASN A 195 22.11 3.09 -2.33
CA ASN A 195 22.65 4.26 -1.66
C ASN A 195 21.97 5.59 -2.06
N LEU A 196 20.94 5.54 -2.92
CA LEU A 196 20.26 6.73 -3.42
C LEU A 196 18.85 6.84 -2.85
N VAL A 197 18.58 7.93 -2.17
CA VAL A 197 17.25 8.27 -1.66
C VAL A 197 16.69 9.40 -2.51
N LEU A 198 15.54 9.16 -3.14
CA LEU A 198 14.78 10.18 -3.83
C LEU A 198 13.59 10.62 -2.98
N ILE A 199 13.33 11.92 -3.00
CA ILE A 199 12.17 12.50 -2.31
C ILE A 199 10.98 12.45 -3.28
N SER A 200 9.85 11.90 -2.81
CA SER A 200 8.58 11.93 -3.55
C SER A 200 8.19 13.37 -3.88
N GLY A 201 7.69 13.62 -5.10
CA GLY A 201 7.38 14.97 -5.58
C GLY A 201 8.56 15.73 -6.20
N THR A 202 9.76 15.13 -6.22
CA THR A 202 10.91 15.73 -6.92
C THR A 202 10.66 15.80 -8.43
N ARG A 203 10.87 16.95 -9.02
CA ARG A 203 10.83 17.12 -10.49
C ARG A 203 12.15 16.65 -11.09
N VAL A 204 12.04 15.81 -12.12
CA VAL A 204 13.17 15.23 -12.84
C VAL A 204 12.97 15.39 -14.35
N SER A 205 14.05 15.33 -15.12
CA SER A 205 13.99 15.22 -16.57
C SER A 205 14.10 13.76 -16.97
N ALA A 206 13.25 13.31 -17.90
CA ALA A 206 13.27 11.93 -18.37
C ALA A 206 13.31 11.87 -19.90
N LYS A 207 14.00 10.85 -20.41
CA LYS A 207 14.04 10.50 -21.84
C LYS A 207 13.49 9.10 -22.00
N VAL A 208 12.44 8.95 -22.80
CA VAL A 208 11.88 7.65 -23.19
C VAL A 208 12.47 7.24 -24.53
N PHE A 209 13.03 6.04 -24.61
CA PHE A 209 13.58 5.50 -25.85
C PHE A 209 12.44 4.82 -26.62
N THR A 210 11.97 5.47 -27.68
CA THR A 210 10.80 5.01 -28.43
C THR A 210 11.16 4.04 -29.56
N ASN A 211 12.33 4.24 -30.19
CA ASN A 211 12.81 3.40 -31.30
C ASN A 211 14.27 2.97 -31.06
N PHE A 212 14.53 1.69 -31.27
CA PHE A 212 15.89 1.15 -31.38
C PHE A 212 16.16 1.01 -32.88
N VAL A 213 17.11 1.79 -33.38
CA VAL A 213 17.60 1.63 -34.76
C VAL A 213 19.01 1.12 -34.66
N GLU A 214 19.23 -0.10 -35.10
CA GLU A 214 20.59 -0.62 -35.33
C GLU A 214 21.10 -0.03 -36.64
N GLY A 215 22.21 0.67 -36.58
CA GLY A 215 22.84 1.27 -37.75
C GLY A 215 24.26 1.75 -37.45
N TRP A 216 25.00 1.99 -38.50
CA TRP A 216 26.32 2.59 -38.41
C TRP A 216 26.17 4.09 -38.14
N ALA A 217 26.80 4.59 -37.10
CA ALA A 217 26.85 6.01 -36.80
C ALA A 217 28.19 6.56 -37.23
N LEU A 218 28.15 7.55 -38.12
CA LEU A 218 29.36 8.31 -38.51
C LEU A 218 29.30 9.69 -37.84
N PRO A 219 30.42 10.21 -37.31
CA PRO A 219 30.47 11.57 -36.83
C PRO A 219 30.17 12.54 -37.97
N ARG A 220 29.45 13.59 -37.68
CA ARG A 220 29.01 14.59 -38.69
C ARG A 220 30.19 15.20 -39.47
N THR A 221 31.36 15.24 -38.86
CA THR A 221 32.63 15.68 -39.47
C THR A 221 33.21 14.71 -40.51
N ALA A 222 32.71 13.49 -40.61
CA ALA A 222 33.09 12.50 -41.61
C ALA A 222 32.25 12.60 -42.90
N LEU A 223 31.25 13.47 -42.93
CA LEU A 223 30.43 13.70 -44.10
C LEU A 223 31.04 14.84 -44.90
N HIS A 224 31.60 14.55 -46.10
CA HIS A 224 31.97 15.55 -47.07
C HIS A 224 30.84 15.69 -48.08
N GLU A 225 30.34 16.92 -48.24
CA GLU A 225 29.45 17.25 -49.36
C GLU A 225 30.28 17.13 -50.66
N ILE A 226 29.88 16.21 -51.52
CA ILE A 226 30.38 16.14 -52.88
C ILE A 226 29.44 17.01 -53.72
N GLU A 227 29.96 18.15 -54.22
CA GLU A 227 29.27 18.90 -55.22
C GLU A 227 29.10 18.04 -56.47
N THR A 228 27.87 17.51 -56.68
CA THR A 228 27.52 16.90 -57.95
C THR A 228 27.39 17.98 -58.98
N GLY A 229 28.47 18.17 -59.76
CA GLY A 229 28.43 19.00 -60.99
C GLY A 229 27.42 18.40 -61.96
N HIS A 230 26.47 19.21 -62.40
CA HIS A 230 25.60 18.88 -63.52
C HIS A 230 26.43 18.71 -64.79
N MET A 231 26.32 17.54 -65.44
CA MET A 231 26.44 17.41 -66.88
C MET A 231 25.10 17.40 -67.49
#